data_3a284634b43e88ecfbf83641756ad03d
#
_entry.id   3a284634b43e88ecfbf83641756ad03d
#
_cell.length_a   1.000
_cell.length_b   1.000
_cell.length_c   1.000
_cell.angle_alpha   90.00
_cell.angle_beta   90.00
_cell.angle_gamma   90.00
#
_symmetry.space_group_name_H-M   'P 1'
#
loop_
_entity.id
_entity.type
_entity.pdbx_description
1 polymer ?
#
loop_
_entity_poly.entity_id
_entity_poly.type
_entity_poly.pdbx_seq_one_letter_code
_entity_poly.pdbx_strand_id
1 'polypeptide(L)'
;LLDVTGTIFIAFFFWTIATFRSFITQFMMRRQIKKQFGTYVSPDLVKKLQKDPSLLRLGGETKRMTFLFSDIRGFTPISEKYQNDPQKLVEIVNRFLTNQTEIIMKHGGTIDKYMGDCIMAFWNAPLDIEEQERKATVAALEMREALGELNEIFKNEGIPEIHTGCGINSGLCVVGNMGSSNRFDYSVLGDAVNLAARLESSCKTYSTDLIISEYSMVDGYDYQFLDEVTVKGKSEPVKIYTITK
;
A
#
# COMPACT_ATOMS: atom_id res chain seq x y z
N LEU A 1 69.09 -14.54 -9.72
CA LEU A 1 68.36 -13.45 -9.04
C LEU A 1 66.91 -13.53 -9.50
N LEU A 2 66.03 -13.99 -8.61
CA LEU A 2 64.58 -13.90 -8.86
C LEU A 2 64.18 -12.44 -9.02
N ASP A 3 63.45 -12.13 -10.10
CA ASP A 3 62.94 -10.78 -10.29
C ASP A 3 61.81 -10.51 -9.29
N VAL A 4 62.18 -10.04 -8.12
CA VAL A 4 61.28 -9.75 -6.98
C VAL A 4 60.31 -8.62 -7.37
N THR A 5 60.75 -7.67 -8.21
CA THR A 5 59.94 -6.55 -8.65
C THR A 5 58.81 -7.01 -9.56
N GLY A 6 59.06 -7.87 -10.56
CA GLY A 6 58.06 -8.44 -11.44
C GLY A 6 57.04 -9.27 -10.66
N THR A 7 57.47 -10.05 -9.68
CA THR A 7 56.60 -10.87 -8.84
C THR A 7 55.63 -9.99 -8.01
N ILE A 8 56.12 -8.87 -7.45
CA ILE A 8 55.29 -7.92 -6.69
C ILE A 8 54.23 -7.26 -7.60
N PHE A 9 54.63 -6.84 -8.81
CA PHE A 9 53.69 -6.27 -9.75
C PHE A 9 52.56 -7.24 -10.17
N ILE A 10 52.92 -8.49 -10.43
CA ILE A 10 51.94 -9.54 -10.75
C ILE A 10 50.98 -9.79 -9.59
N ALA A 11 51.53 -9.93 -8.37
CA ALA A 11 50.70 -10.12 -7.17
C ALA A 11 49.77 -8.93 -6.93
N PHE A 12 50.24 -7.71 -7.09
CA PHE A 12 49.44 -6.49 -6.96
C PHE A 12 48.33 -6.42 -8.02
N PHE A 13 48.65 -6.79 -9.27
CA PHE A 13 47.68 -6.82 -10.36
C PHE A 13 46.57 -7.85 -10.07
N PHE A 14 46.89 -9.05 -9.66
CA PHE A 14 45.89 -10.06 -9.29
C PHE A 14 45.09 -9.64 -8.05
N TRP A 15 45.71 -9.00 -7.08
CA TRP A 15 45.01 -8.48 -5.89
C TRP A 15 44.02 -7.37 -6.26
N THR A 16 44.40 -6.44 -7.13
CA THR A 16 43.50 -5.38 -7.60
C THR A 16 42.31 -5.95 -8.38
N ILE A 17 42.53 -6.92 -9.26
CA ILE A 17 41.46 -7.61 -10.00
C ILE A 17 40.51 -8.34 -9.02
N ALA A 18 41.07 -9.08 -8.07
CA ALA A 18 40.25 -9.80 -7.07
C ALA A 18 39.43 -8.86 -6.20
N THR A 19 40.02 -7.74 -5.77
CA THR A 19 39.33 -6.70 -4.99
C THR A 19 38.23 -6.05 -5.80
N PHE A 20 38.50 -5.71 -7.05
CA PHE A 20 37.52 -5.13 -7.95
C PHE A 20 36.33 -6.08 -8.24
N ARG A 21 36.61 -7.35 -8.51
CA ARG A 21 35.57 -8.40 -8.66
C ARG A 21 34.72 -8.53 -7.39
N SER A 22 35.36 -8.59 -6.22
CA SER A 22 34.65 -8.66 -4.94
C SER A 22 33.74 -7.45 -4.73
N PHE A 23 34.25 -6.24 -5.03
CA PHE A 23 33.46 -5.01 -4.95
C PHE A 23 32.24 -5.04 -5.88
N ILE A 24 32.43 -5.41 -7.15
CA ILE A 24 31.33 -5.52 -8.12
C ILE A 24 30.29 -6.56 -7.65
N THR A 25 30.76 -7.74 -7.20
CA THR A 25 29.86 -8.80 -6.73
C THR A 25 29.04 -8.33 -5.51
N GLN A 26 29.68 -7.69 -4.52
CA GLN A 26 28.98 -7.13 -3.37
C GLN A 26 28.01 -6.02 -3.76
N PHE A 27 28.39 -5.14 -4.69
CA PHE A 27 27.52 -4.08 -5.20
C PHE A 27 26.27 -4.65 -5.88
N MET A 28 26.46 -5.65 -6.76
CA MET A 28 25.35 -6.32 -7.45
C MET A 28 24.43 -7.06 -6.47
N MET A 29 24.99 -7.76 -5.50
CA MET A 29 24.23 -8.45 -4.46
C MET A 29 23.42 -7.48 -3.61
N ARG A 30 24.00 -6.38 -3.15
CA ARG A 30 23.26 -5.33 -2.42
C ARG A 30 22.11 -4.74 -3.26
N ARG A 31 22.34 -4.51 -4.55
CA ARG A 31 21.31 -4.01 -5.48
C ARG A 31 20.17 -5.04 -5.67
N GLN A 32 20.53 -6.31 -5.79
CA GLN A 32 19.54 -7.39 -5.93
C GLN A 32 18.69 -7.55 -4.66
N ILE A 33 19.33 -7.60 -3.49
CA ILE A 33 18.63 -7.65 -2.20
C ILE A 33 17.68 -6.46 -2.06
N LYS A 34 18.15 -5.24 -2.37
CA LYS A 34 17.30 -4.04 -2.33
C LYS A 34 16.07 -4.16 -3.23
N LYS A 35 16.25 -4.69 -4.47
CA LYS A 35 15.14 -4.90 -5.41
C LYS A 35 14.13 -5.93 -4.89
N GLN A 36 14.62 -7.02 -4.32
CA GLN A 36 13.76 -8.08 -3.75
C GLN A 36 13.00 -7.59 -2.52
N PHE A 37 13.67 -6.90 -1.58
CA PHE A 37 13.01 -6.33 -0.41
C PHE A 37 12.01 -5.22 -0.76
N GLY A 38 12.25 -4.46 -1.82
CA GLY A 38 11.32 -3.43 -2.31
C GLY A 38 9.95 -3.97 -2.77
N THR A 39 9.85 -5.29 -2.99
CA THR A 39 8.56 -5.94 -3.30
C THR A 39 7.76 -6.27 -2.04
N TYR A 40 8.43 -6.43 -0.88
CA TYR A 40 7.80 -6.78 0.40
C TYR A 40 7.60 -5.57 1.32
N VAL A 41 8.36 -4.51 1.09
CA VAL A 41 8.35 -3.30 1.93
C VAL A 41 8.30 -2.08 1.01
N SER A 42 7.53 -1.05 1.38
CA SER A 42 7.40 0.13 0.52
C SER A 42 8.78 0.73 0.19
N PRO A 43 9.03 1.12 -1.07
CA PRO A 43 10.32 1.67 -1.49
C PRO A 43 10.75 2.89 -0.65
N ASP A 44 9.80 3.68 -0.18
CA ASP A 44 10.08 4.87 0.62
C ASP A 44 10.46 4.53 2.06
N LEU A 45 9.86 3.47 2.63
CA LEU A 45 10.32 2.95 3.92
C LEU A 45 11.74 2.40 3.81
N VAL A 46 12.07 1.68 2.73
CA VAL A 46 13.45 1.20 2.49
C VAL A 46 14.43 2.36 2.39
N LYS A 47 14.08 3.45 1.70
CA LYS A 47 14.92 4.67 1.63
C LYS A 47 15.11 5.32 3.00
N LYS A 48 14.04 5.42 3.81
CA LYS A 48 14.09 5.99 5.16
C LYS A 48 15.01 5.18 6.08
N LEU A 49 14.87 3.85 6.05
CA LEU A 49 15.71 2.92 6.82
C LEU A 49 17.18 2.93 6.38
N GLN A 50 17.46 3.15 5.11
CA GLN A 50 18.83 3.29 4.61
C GLN A 50 19.52 4.58 5.10
N LYS A 51 18.75 5.66 5.28
CA LYS A 51 19.25 6.92 5.83
C LYS A 51 19.46 6.84 7.33
N ASP A 52 18.58 6.15 8.03
CA ASP A 52 18.64 5.99 9.48
C ASP A 52 18.26 4.54 9.89
N PRO A 53 19.27 3.65 9.98
CA PRO A 53 19.05 2.27 10.43
C PRO A 53 18.55 2.14 11.88
N SER A 54 18.68 3.20 12.71
CA SER A 54 18.21 3.19 14.09
C SER A 54 16.68 3.13 14.19
N LEU A 55 15.98 3.43 13.08
CA LEU A 55 14.52 3.30 12.96
C LEU A 55 14.05 1.84 12.92
N LEU A 56 14.95 0.87 12.74
CA LEU A 56 14.65 -0.57 12.85
C LEU A 56 14.52 -1.00 14.32
N ARG A 57 13.62 -0.36 15.05
CA ARG A 57 13.27 -0.70 16.43
C ARG A 57 11.77 -0.63 16.62
N LEU A 58 11.25 -1.40 17.57
CA LEU A 58 9.84 -1.30 17.97
C LEU A 58 9.56 0.11 18.49
N GLY A 59 8.42 0.65 18.09
CA GLY A 59 7.95 1.96 18.49
C GLY A 59 7.24 2.67 17.35
N GLY A 60 6.60 3.77 17.68
CA GLY A 60 5.85 4.57 16.71
C GLY A 60 5.73 6.02 17.17
N GLU A 61 5.30 6.85 16.25
CA GLU A 61 4.98 8.25 16.46
C GLU A 61 3.48 8.51 16.26
N THR A 62 2.92 9.47 16.99
CA THR A 62 1.54 9.91 16.78
C THR A 62 1.52 10.91 15.63
N LYS A 63 0.73 10.61 14.59
CA LYS A 63 0.65 11.44 13.40
C LYS A 63 -0.78 11.50 12.86
N ARG A 64 -1.17 12.65 12.28
CA ARG A 64 -2.41 12.74 11.52
C ARG A 64 -2.18 12.16 10.13
N MET A 65 -2.97 11.17 9.76
CA MET A 65 -2.81 10.43 8.51
C MET A 65 -4.16 10.21 7.83
N THR A 66 -4.13 9.88 6.56
CA THR A 66 -5.31 9.48 5.78
C THR A 66 -5.19 8.01 5.44
N PHE A 67 -6.28 7.28 5.61
CA PHE A 67 -6.38 5.82 5.41
C PHE A 67 -7.38 5.52 4.32
N LEU A 68 -7.06 4.51 3.52
CA LEU A 68 -7.93 3.96 2.50
C LEU A 68 -8.00 2.44 2.68
N PHE A 69 -9.22 1.92 2.71
CA PHE A 69 -9.50 0.49 2.58
C PHE A 69 -10.29 0.29 1.30
N SER A 70 -9.92 -0.74 0.54
CA SER A 70 -10.67 -1.13 -0.67
C SER A 70 -10.76 -2.64 -0.74
N ASP A 71 -11.97 -3.17 -0.92
CA ASP A 71 -12.24 -4.61 -0.92
C ASP A 71 -13.18 -5.01 -2.07
N ILE A 72 -13.02 -6.23 -2.60
CA ILE A 72 -13.89 -6.75 -3.67
C ILE A 72 -15.23 -7.15 -3.09
N ARG A 73 -16.29 -6.61 -3.67
CA ARG A 73 -17.65 -6.98 -3.29
C ARG A 73 -18.03 -8.34 -3.85
N GLY A 74 -18.56 -9.18 -2.98
CA GLY A 74 -19.02 -10.49 -3.40
C GLY A 74 -17.87 -11.38 -3.90
N PHE A 75 -16.70 -11.31 -3.30
CA PHE A 75 -15.55 -12.14 -3.66
C PHE A 75 -15.85 -13.64 -3.54
N THR A 76 -16.67 -14.05 -2.57
CA THR A 76 -17.01 -15.47 -2.34
C THR A 76 -17.57 -16.16 -3.60
N PRO A 77 -18.61 -15.63 -4.31
CA PRO A 77 -19.07 -16.21 -5.57
C PRO A 77 -18.00 -16.28 -6.66
N ILE A 78 -17.09 -15.29 -6.70
CA ILE A 78 -15.99 -15.31 -7.67
C ILE A 78 -15.03 -16.47 -7.33
N SER A 79 -14.65 -16.59 -6.05
CA SER A 79 -13.75 -17.65 -5.59
C SER A 79 -14.36 -19.06 -5.80
N GLU A 80 -15.66 -19.22 -5.55
CA GLU A 80 -16.40 -20.47 -5.79
C GLU A 80 -16.39 -20.87 -7.27
N LYS A 81 -16.54 -19.89 -8.19
CA LYS A 81 -16.47 -20.15 -9.65
C LYS A 81 -15.12 -20.75 -10.05
N TYR A 82 -14.04 -20.36 -9.39
CA TYR A 82 -12.67 -20.80 -9.71
C TYR A 82 -12.10 -21.82 -8.71
N GLN A 83 -12.95 -22.47 -7.86
CA GLN A 83 -12.47 -23.45 -6.88
C GLN A 83 -11.70 -24.63 -7.51
N ASN A 84 -11.99 -24.97 -8.77
CA ASN A 84 -11.29 -26.01 -9.53
C ASN A 84 -10.07 -25.47 -10.31
N ASP A 85 -9.86 -24.15 -10.32
CA ASP A 85 -8.71 -23.49 -10.94
C ASP A 85 -8.19 -22.37 -10.03
N PRO A 86 -7.54 -22.72 -8.91
CA PRO A 86 -7.02 -21.72 -7.96
C PRO A 86 -5.98 -20.78 -8.55
N GLN A 87 -5.24 -21.25 -9.56
CA GLN A 87 -4.22 -20.42 -10.23
C GLN A 87 -4.87 -19.27 -11.00
N LYS A 88 -6.00 -19.53 -11.66
CA LYS A 88 -6.75 -18.49 -12.36
C LYS A 88 -7.34 -17.47 -11.38
N LEU A 89 -7.85 -17.93 -10.24
CA LEU A 89 -8.30 -17.02 -9.19
C LEU A 89 -7.17 -16.08 -8.70
N VAL A 90 -6.00 -16.64 -8.42
CA VAL A 90 -4.82 -15.85 -8.01
C VAL A 90 -4.40 -14.86 -9.10
N GLU A 91 -4.44 -15.26 -10.38
CA GLU A 91 -4.15 -14.35 -11.50
C GLU A 91 -5.12 -13.17 -11.54
N ILE A 92 -6.43 -13.43 -11.41
CA ILE A 92 -7.48 -12.38 -11.41
C ILE A 92 -7.26 -11.40 -10.24
N VAL A 93 -7.06 -11.93 -9.03
CA VAL A 93 -6.80 -11.12 -7.83
C VAL A 93 -5.53 -10.29 -8.00
N ASN A 94 -4.46 -10.88 -8.49
CA ASN A 94 -3.19 -10.17 -8.70
C ASN A 94 -3.31 -9.05 -9.75
N ARG A 95 -4.09 -9.25 -10.82
CA ARG A 95 -4.35 -8.21 -11.83
C ARG A 95 -5.12 -7.05 -11.20
N PHE A 96 -6.14 -7.34 -10.40
CA PHE A 96 -6.89 -6.35 -9.64
C PHE A 96 -5.99 -5.59 -8.66
N LEU A 97 -5.27 -6.30 -7.80
CA LEU A 97 -4.37 -5.70 -6.81
C LEU A 97 -3.30 -4.83 -7.48
N THR A 98 -2.72 -5.28 -8.60
CA THR A 98 -1.71 -4.51 -9.34
C THR A 98 -2.29 -3.21 -9.87
N ASN A 99 -3.44 -3.29 -10.57
CA ASN A 99 -4.14 -2.13 -11.12
C ASN A 99 -4.41 -1.06 -10.05
N GLN A 100 -4.95 -1.47 -8.89
CA GLN A 100 -5.31 -0.54 -7.82
C GLN A 100 -4.08 -0.01 -7.07
N THR A 101 -3.10 -0.86 -6.81
CA THR A 101 -1.87 -0.48 -6.08
C THR A 101 -1.03 0.54 -6.84
N GLU A 102 -0.90 0.40 -8.14
CA GLU A 102 -0.14 1.34 -8.98
C GLU A 102 -0.72 2.76 -8.87
N ILE A 103 -2.04 2.89 -8.82
CA ILE A 103 -2.72 4.17 -8.65
C ILE A 103 -2.49 4.75 -7.26
N ILE A 104 -2.66 3.95 -6.21
CA ILE A 104 -2.39 4.38 -4.84
C ILE A 104 -0.96 4.92 -4.72
N MET A 105 0.03 4.19 -5.23
CA MET A 105 1.44 4.58 -5.18
C MET A 105 1.74 5.80 -6.06
N LYS A 106 1.11 5.93 -7.22
CA LYS A 106 1.20 7.11 -8.11
C LYS A 106 0.81 8.39 -7.37
N HIS A 107 -0.20 8.31 -6.50
CA HIS A 107 -0.66 9.43 -5.67
C HIS A 107 0.03 9.52 -4.31
N GLY A 108 1.17 8.85 -4.14
CA GLY A 108 1.99 8.93 -2.93
C GLY A 108 1.47 8.12 -1.75
N GLY A 109 0.50 7.24 -1.96
CA GLY A 109 0.04 6.31 -0.93
C GLY A 109 1.06 5.21 -0.64
N THR A 110 1.09 4.76 0.58
CA THR A 110 1.88 3.62 1.05
C THR A 110 0.93 2.44 1.27
N ILE A 111 1.20 1.32 0.64
CA ILE A 111 0.47 0.08 0.92
C ILE A 111 0.97 -0.46 2.26
N ASP A 112 0.06 -0.66 3.20
CA ASP A 112 0.35 -1.34 4.46
C ASP A 112 0.41 -2.85 4.25
N LYS A 113 -0.69 -3.40 3.80
CA LYS A 113 -0.82 -4.84 3.53
C LYS A 113 -2.00 -5.16 2.61
N TYR A 114 -1.97 -6.38 2.11
CA TYR A 114 -3.12 -7.01 1.50
C TYR A 114 -3.73 -8.02 2.48
N MET A 115 -5.05 -8.04 2.59
CA MET A 115 -5.80 -8.99 3.41
C MET A 115 -6.75 -9.77 2.48
N GLY A 116 -6.20 -10.77 1.77
CA GLY A 116 -6.90 -11.42 0.67
C GLY A 116 -7.03 -10.48 -0.54
N ASP A 117 -8.25 -10.11 -0.85
CA ASP A 117 -8.61 -9.14 -1.90
C ASP A 117 -8.74 -7.69 -1.38
N CYS A 118 -8.61 -7.48 -0.08
CA CYS A 118 -8.64 -6.16 0.52
C CYS A 118 -7.27 -5.49 0.49
N ILE A 119 -7.24 -4.21 0.10
CA ILE A 119 -6.07 -3.33 0.14
C ILE A 119 -6.21 -2.38 1.31
N MET A 120 -5.20 -2.33 2.18
CA MET A 120 -5.05 -1.30 3.19
C MET A 120 -3.90 -0.38 2.79
N ALA A 121 -4.19 0.92 2.69
CA ALA A 121 -3.21 1.94 2.34
C ALA A 121 -3.35 3.18 3.22
N PHE A 122 -2.27 3.97 3.29
CA PHE A 122 -2.28 5.22 4.02
C PHE A 122 -1.35 6.27 3.37
N TRP A 123 -1.58 7.54 3.71
CA TRP A 123 -0.76 8.69 3.30
C TRP A 123 -0.15 9.38 4.51
N ASN A 124 0.93 10.11 4.29
CA ASN A 124 1.69 10.89 5.27
C ASN A 124 2.65 10.07 6.13
N ALA A 125 2.98 8.84 5.72
CA ALA A 125 4.07 8.03 6.25
C ALA A 125 4.53 7.02 5.18
N PRO A 126 5.77 6.59 5.17
CA PRO A 126 6.89 6.99 6.04
C PRO A 126 7.45 8.38 5.73
N LEU A 127 7.02 9.01 4.64
CA LEU A 127 7.37 10.37 4.25
C LEU A 127 6.20 11.31 4.52
N ASP A 128 6.51 12.58 4.83
CA ASP A 128 5.50 13.61 4.93
C ASP A 128 4.90 13.91 3.56
N ILE A 129 3.58 14.00 3.51
CA ILE A 129 2.81 14.23 2.28
C ILE A 129 1.84 15.38 2.51
N GLU A 130 2.03 16.44 1.75
CA GLU A 130 1.07 17.55 1.71
C GLU A 130 -0.20 17.13 0.98
N GLU A 131 -1.34 17.70 1.39
CA GLU A 131 -2.67 17.44 0.81
C GLU A 131 -3.03 15.93 0.77
N GLN A 132 -2.70 15.22 1.82
CA GLN A 132 -2.87 13.77 1.92
C GLN A 132 -4.33 13.33 1.68
N GLU A 133 -5.32 14.10 2.18
CA GLU A 133 -6.74 13.82 1.99
C GLU A 133 -7.13 13.95 0.51
N ARG A 134 -6.64 15.00 -0.16
CA ARG A 134 -6.87 15.20 -1.59
C ARG A 134 -6.25 14.09 -2.43
N LYS A 135 -5.01 13.72 -2.13
CA LYS A 135 -4.32 12.64 -2.85
C LYS A 135 -4.99 11.29 -2.68
N ALA A 136 -5.49 10.99 -1.48
CA ALA A 136 -6.26 9.77 -1.23
C ALA A 136 -7.60 9.77 -1.99
N THR A 137 -8.29 10.92 -2.02
CA THR A 137 -9.54 11.07 -2.76
C THR A 137 -9.34 10.92 -4.26
N VAL A 138 -8.32 11.60 -4.84
CA VAL A 138 -7.98 11.45 -6.26
C VAL A 138 -7.61 10.01 -6.60
N ALA A 139 -6.82 9.35 -5.74
CA ALA A 139 -6.47 7.94 -5.93
C ALA A 139 -7.73 7.06 -5.98
N ALA A 140 -8.67 7.23 -5.05
CA ALA A 140 -9.89 6.42 -5.01
C ALA A 140 -10.78 6.62 -6.26
N LEU A 141 -10.87 7.85 -6.77
CA LEU A 141 -11.61 8.14 -7.99
C LEU A 141 -10.94 7.53 -9.23
N GLU A 142 -9.62 7.66 -9.35
CA GLU A 142 -8.86 7.04 -10.45
C GLU A 142 -8.90 5.49 -10.35
N MET A 143 -8.85 4.92 -9.15
CA MET A 143 -9.04 3.49 -8.91
C MET A 143 -10.39 2.99 -9.45
N ARG A 144 -11.46 3.75 -9.24
CA ARG A 144 -12.80 3.45 -9.76
C ARG A 144 -12.82 3.44 -11.29
N GLU A 145 -12.22 4.44 -11.92
CA GLU A 145 -12.15 4.55 -13.39
C GLU A 145 -11.33 3.39 -13.98
N ALA A 146 -10.14 3.13 -13.44
CA ALA A 146 -9.26 2.05 -13.89
C ALA A 146 -9.86 0.65 -13.67
N LEU A 147 -10.68 0.47 -12.63
CA LEU A 147 -11.42 -0.77 -12.43
C LEU A 147 -12.46 -0.97 -13.53
N GLY A 148 -13.12 0.09 -14.00
CA GLY A 148 -14.03 0.03 -15.15
C GLY A 148 -13.30 -0.45 -16.41
N GLU A 149 -12.13 0.09 -16.70
CA GLU A 149 -11.30 -0.35 -17.83
C GLU A 149 -10.85 -1.83 -17.68
N LEU A 150 -10.45 -2.23 -16.48
CA LEU A 150 -10.07 -3.62 -16.19
C LEU A 150 -11.26 -4.57 -16.37
N ASN A 151 -12.47 -4.17 -15.99
CA ASN A 151 -13.68 -4.94 -16.16
C ASN A 151 -14.04 -5.16 -17.63
N GLU A 152 -13.81 -4.19 -18.51
CA GLU A 152 -13.98 -4.41 -19.96
C GLU A 152 -13.00 -5.47 -20.51
N ILE A 153 -11.77 -5.50 -20.00
CA ILE A 153 -10.80 -6.54 -20.33
C ILE A 153 -11.28 -7.90 -19.80
N PHE A 154 -11.69 -7.97 -18.54
CA PHE A 154 -12.20 -9.18 -17.91
C PHE A 154 -13.41 -9.76 -18.63
N LYS A 155 -14.34 -8.92 -19.04
CA LYS A 155 -15.51 -9.30 -19.82
C LYS A 155 -15.13 -9.98 -21.13
N ASN A 156 -14.14 -9.46 -21.85
CA ASN A 156 -13.64 -10.06 -23.10
C ASN A 156 -12.97 -11.42 -22.87
N GLU A 157 -12.43 -11.65 -21.65
CA GLU A 157 -11.82 -12.92 -21.25
C GLU A 157 -12.83 -13.89 -20.58
N GLY A 158 -14.10 -13.53 -20.44
CA GLY A 158 -15.13 -14.34 -19.78
C GLY A 158 -14.97 -14.38 -18.24
N ILE A 159 -14.23 -13.43 -17.67
CA ILE A 159 -14.08 -13.24 -16.23
C ILE A 159 -15.24 -12.38 -15.71
N PRO A 160 -15.81 -12.71 -14.55
CA PRO A 160 -16.86 -11.88 -13.94
C PRO A 160 -16.37 -10.46 -13.66
N GLU A 161 -17.27 -9.51 -13.77
CA GLU A 161 -17.03 -8.13 -13.40
C GLU A 161 -16.75 -8.00 -11.89
N ILE A 162 -15.75 -7.20 -11.55
CA ILE A 162 -15.34 -6.92 -10.17
C ILE A 162 -15.92 -5.55 -9.76
N HIS A 163 -16.59 -5.53 -8.62
CA HIS A 163 -17.03 -4.31 -7.95
C HIS A 163 -16.29 -4.17 -6.63
N THR A 164 -16.01 -2.94 -6.22
CA THR A 164 -15.30 -2.67 -4.96
C THR A 164 -16.11 -1.78 -4.03
N GLY A 165 -15.84 -1.88 -2.73
CA GLY A 165 -16.11 -0.84 -1.75
C GLY A 165 -14.81 -0.12 -1.42
N CYS A 166 -14.87 1.19 -1.23
CA CYS A 166 -13.73 1.99 -0.80
C CYS A 166 -14.14 2.91 0.35
N GLY A 167 -13.35 2.90 1.43
CA GLY A 167 -13.57 3.75 2.61
C GLY A 167 -12.37 4.63 2.88
N ILE A 168 -12.57 5.96 3.00
CA ILE A 168 -11.52 6.94 3.30
C ILE A 168 -11.82 7.64 4.62
N ASN A 169 -10.84 7.69 5.50
CA ASN A 169 -10.91 8.47 6.73
C ASN A 169 -9.54 9.06 7.09
N SER A 170 -9.56 10.23 7.73
CA SER A 170 -8.34 10.91 8.23
C SER A 170 -8.43 11.14 9.72
N GLY A 171 -7.30 11.02 10.41
CA GLY A 171 -7.25 11.25 11.83
C GLY A 171 -5.90 10.91 12.46
N LEU A 172 -5.80 11.13 13.77
CA LEU A 172 -4.61 10.76 14.54
C LEU A 172 -4.51 9.25 14.68
N CYS A 173 -3.31 8.73 14.49
CA CYS A 173 -2.96 7.34 14.73
C CYS A 173 -1.52 7.24 15.23
N VAL A 174 -1.14 6.06 15.69
CA VAL A 174 0.27 5.72 15.91
C VAL A 174 0.77 5.00 14.65
N VAL A 175 1.87 5.47 14.06
CA VAL A 175 2.54 4.84 12.91
C VAL A 175 3.96 4.46 13.30
N GLY A 176 4.39 3.25 12.93
CA GLY A 176 5.74 2.76 13.24
C GLY A 176 5.86 1.25 13.17
N ASN A 177 6.95 0.74 13.71
CA ASN A 177 7.21 -0.70 13.75
C ASN A 177 6.45 -1.34 14.92
N MET A 178 5.48 -2.17 14.59
CA MET A 178 4.57 -2.84 15.53
C MET A 178 4.70 -4.34 15.41
N GLY A 179 4.73 -5.04 16.54
CA GLY A 179 4.82 -6.50 16.56
C GLY A 179 5.62 -7.02 17.75
N SER A 180 6.29 -8.14 17.56
CA SER A 180 7.15 -8.77 18.56
C SER A 180 8.62 -8.42 18.34
N SER A 181 9.48 -8.75 19.32
CA SER A 181 10.95 -8.59 19.18
C SER A 181 11.55 -9.36 18.00
N ASN A 182 10.87 -10.42 17.54
CA ASN A 182 11.37 -11.29 16.47
C ASN A 182 10.75 -10.98 15.10
N ARG A 183 9.60 -10.29 15.08
CA ARG A 183 8.89 -9.91 13.86
C ARG A 183 8.05 -8.67 14.10
N PHE A 184 8.26 -7.65 13.31
CA PHE A 184 7.45 -6.44 13.32
C PHE A 184 7.16 -6.00 11.89
N ASP A 185 6.03 -5.31 11.72
CA ASP A 185 5.60 -4.69 10.48
C ASP A 185 5.55 -3.17 10.70
N TYR A 186 5.91 -2.39 9.69
CA TYR A 186 5.66 -0.95 9.69
C TYR A 186 4.20 -0.73 9.35
N SER A 187 3.41 -0.31 10.31
CA SER A 187 1.95 -0.24 10.19
C SER A 187 1.38 0.90 11.03
N VAL A 188 0.06 1.01 11.05
CA VAL A 188 -0.70 2.04 11.75
C VAL A 188 -1.70 1.44 12.73
N LEU A 189 -1.90 2.13 13.87
CA LEU A 189 -2.86 1.72 14.90
C LEU A 189 -3.63 2.93 15.40
N GLY A 190 -4.95 2.85 15.41
CA GLY A 190 -5.83 3.90 15.95
C GLY A 190 -7.28 3.77 15.52
N ASP A 191 -8.17 4.49 16.21
CA ASP A 191 -9.60 4.49 15.90
C ASP A 191 -9.88 5.06 14.50
N ALA A 192 -9.06 6.00 14.04
CA ALA A 192 -9.19 6.58 12.71
C ALA A 192 -8.97 5.53 11.60
N VAL A 193 -8.07 4.56 11.82
CA VAL A 193 -7.83 3.43 10.90
C VAL A 193 -9.04 2.51 10.87
N ASN A 194 -9.56 2.15 12.06
CA ASN A 194 -10.73 1.28 12.19
C ASN A 194 -11.98 1.90 11.56
N LEU A 195 -12.11 3.23 11.62
CA LEU A 195 -13.21 3.93 10.98
C LEU A 195 -13.13 3.78 9.45
N ALA A 196 -11.97 3.97 8.83
CA ALA A 196 -11.81 3.79 7.39
C ALA A 196 -12.23 2.38 6.93
N ALA A 197 -11.83 1.33 7.67
CA ALA A 197 -12.24 -0.05 7.38
C ALA A 197 -13.77 -0.25 7.50
N ARG A 198 -14.41 0.39 8.48
CA ARG A 198 -15.88 0.34 8.61
C ARG A 198 -16.58 1.08 7.49
N LEU A 199 -16.03 2.21 7.02
CA LEU A 199 -16.60 2.96 5.90
C LEU A 199 -16.59 2.11 4.62
N GLU A 200 -15.47 1.40 4.36
CA GLU A 200 -15.41 0.46 3.26
C GLU A 200 -16.54 -0.58 3.37
N SER A 201 -16.63 -1.29 4.49
CA SER A 201 -17.66 -2.32 4.70
C SER A 201 -19.09 -1.77 4.61
N SER A 202 -19.29 -0.51 5.00
CA SER A 202 -20.59 0.19 4.93
C SER A 202 -21.01 0.55 3.50
N CYS A 203 -20.09 0.55 2.55
CA CYS A 203 -20.38 0.80 1.14
C CYS A 203 -21.52 -0.10 0.62
N LYS A 204 -21.60 -1.35 1.09
CA LYS A 204 -22.69 -2.28 0.74
C LYS A 204 -24.04 -1.79 1.24
N THR A 205 -24.09 -1.26 2.45
CA THR A 205 -25.34 -0.77 3.10
C THR A 205 -25.89 0.44 2.36
N TYR A 206 -25.03 1.34 1.93
CA TYR A 206 -25.44 2.58 1.25
C TYR A 206 -25.45 2.46 -0.29
N SER A 207 -25.20 1.25 -0.83
CA SER A 207 -25.18 0.99 -2.28
C SER A 207 -24.28 1.97 -3.05
N THR A 208 -23.13 2.31 -2.47
CA THR A 208 -22.11 3.18 -3.08
C THR A 208 -20.76 2.46 -3.14
N ASP A 209 -19.89 2.87 -4.02
CA ASP A 209 -18.54 2.32 -4.18
C ASP A 209 -17.47 3.07 -3.37
N LEU A 210 -17.80 4.28 -2.87
CA LEU A 210 -16.89 5.13 -2.13
C LEU A 210 -17.62 5.82 -0.97
N ILE A 211 -17.07 5.69 0.24
CA ILE A 211 -17.51 6.46 1.41
C ILE A 211 -16.31 7.22 2.00
N ILE A 212 -16.54 8.51 2.24
CA ILE A 212 -15.56 9.42 2.83
C ILE A 212 -16.12 10.01 4.12
N SER A 213 -15.34 10.03 5.19
CA SER A 213 -15.72 10.74 6.41
C SER A 213 -15.59 12.26 6.25
N GLU A 214 -16.31 13.02 7.06
CA GLU A 214 -16.16 14.48 7.14
C GLU A 214 -14.71 14.93 7.39
N TYR A 215 -13.88 14.10 8.05
CA TYR A 215 -12.48 14.41 8.35
C TYR A 215 -11.55 14.33 7.14
N SER A 216 -12.00 13.74 6.04
CA SER A 216 -11.23 13.58 4.80
C SER A 216 -11.78 14.39 3.64
N MET A 217 -12.85 15.17 3.85
CA MET A 217 -13.42 16.03 2.81
C MET A 217 -12.39 17.09 2.38
N VAL A 218 -12.37 17.36 1.08
CA VAL A 218 -11.53 18.39 0.44
C VAL A 218 -12.37 19.19 -0.57
N ASP A 219 -12.00 20.43 -0.79
CA ASP A 219 -12.71 21.29 -1.72
C ASP A 219 -12.64 20.76 -3.17
N GLY A 220 -13.66 21.10 -3.98
CA GLY A 220 -13.71 20.82 -5.41
C GLY A 220 -14.43 19.53 -5.81
N TYR A 221 -15.14 18.90 -4.89
CA TYR A 221 -15.98 17.71 -5.16
C TYR A 221 -17.41 17.93 -4.68
N ASP A 222 -18.34 17.29 -5.37
CA ASP A 222 -19.75 17.26 -4.99
C ASP A 222 -20.01 16.08 -4.05
N TYR A 223 -20.19 16.38 -2.77
CA TYR A 223 -20.44 15.40 -1.73
C TYR A 223 -21.92 15.21 -1.48
N GLN A 224 -22.39 13.98 -1.54
CA GLN A 224 -23.72 13.60 -1.10
C GLN A 224 -23.62 13.03 0.33
N PHE A 225 -24.35 13.66 1.26
CA PHE A 225 -24.49 13.13 2.62
C PHE A 225 -25.20 11.78 2.61
N LEU A 226 -24.67 10.82 3.34
CA LEU A 226 -25.23 9.48 3.47
C LEU A 226 -25.87 9.29 4.85
N ASP A 227 -25.09 9.48 5.93
CA ASP A 227 -25.54 9.18 7.30
C ASP A 227 -24.58 9.76 8.34
N GLU A 228 -24.94 9.57 9.62
CA GLU A 228 -24.08 9.78 10.78
C GLU A 228 -23.81 8.45 11.47
N VAL A 229 -22.53 8.05 11.54
CA VAL A 229 -22.13 6.77 12.11
C VAL A 229 -21.49 6.95 13.48
N THR A 230 -21.95 6.19 14.46
CA THR A 230 -21.35 6.16 15.80
C THR A 230 -20.09 5.34 15.80
N VAL A 231 -18.97 5.94 16.24
CA VAL A 231 -17.69 5.25 16.40
C VAL A 231 -17.50 4.89 17.87
N LYS A 232 -17.22 3.60 18.13
CA LYS A 232 -16.96 3.14 19.51
C LYS A 232 -15.85 3.98 20.15
N GLY A 233 -16.14 4.62 21.26
CA GLY A 233 -15.18 5.48 21.99
C GLY A 233 -15.21 6.95 21.61
N LYS A 234 -16.04 7.38 20.64
CA LYS A 234 -16.34 8.78 20.37
C LYS A 234 -17.72 9.14 20.93
N SER A 235 -17.84 10.33 21.51
CA SER A 235 -19.09 10.88 22.04
C SER A 235 -19.99 11.43 20.93
N GLU A 236 -19.41 11.83 19.80
CA GLU A 236 -20.13 12.45 18.68
C GLU A 236 -20.11 11.51 17.47
N PRO A 237 -21.25 11.40 16.75
CA PRO A 237 -21.31 10.66 15.52
C PRO A 237 -20.45 11.36 14.44
N VAL A 238 -20.00 10.58 13.46
CA VAL A 238 -19.19 11.05 12.34
C VAL A 238 -20.06 11.07 11.09
N LYS A 239 -20.10 12.20 10.41
CA LYS A 239 -20.81 12.35 9.14
C LYS A 239 -20.03 11.67 8.01
N ILE A 240 -20.76 10.94 7.20
CA ILE A 240 -20.22 10.20 6.05
C ILE A 240 -20.89 10.62 4.75
N TYR A 241 -20.09 10.59 3.69
CA TYR A 241 -20.47 11.11 2.38
C TYR A 241 -19.97 10.18 1.28
N THR A 242 -20.63 10.26 0.12
CA THR A 242 -20.08 9.75 -1.14
C THR A 242 -19.78 10.88 -2.10
N ILE A 243 -18.98 10.65 -3.12
CA ILE A 243 -18.68 11.59 -4.21
C ILE A 243 -19.47 11.16 -5.44
N THR A 244 -20.31 12.06 -5.95
CA THR A 244 -21.20 11.82 -7.08
C THR A 244 -20.58 12.19 -8.43
N LYS A 245 -19.59 13.06 -8.44
CA LYS A 245 -18.78 13.43 -9.63
C LYS A 245 -17.37 13.88 -9.22
#